data_23e32070588d6cd9b6546ceb16ab604c
#
_entry.id   23e32070588d6cd9b6546ceb16ab604c
#
_cell.length_a   1.000
_cell.length_b   1.000
_cell.length_c   1.000
_cell.angle_alpha   90.00
_cell.angle_beta   90.00
_cell.angle_gamma   90.00
#
_symmetry.space_group_name_H-M   'P 1'
#
loop_
_entity.id
_entity.type
_entity.pdbx_description
1 polymer ?
#
loop_
_entity_poly.entity_id
_entity_poly.type
_entity_poly.pdbx_seq_one_letter_code
_entity_poly.pdbx_strand_id
1 'polypeptide(L)'
;MAMEGKNWTLIIIFICGVLVGLGIYSLLIFLYQYPDQQIIFTSNAPKPIGPYSQAVQYEDFVFISGQIGLNPTTGNLSKTAEEQTIQVMENLRAVLQEAGLDFSDVVQIRIYLTNMADWNSVNGIYGKYFKDEYPARATIIVAGLPKGAKVEIEMMVKNSAGLTG
;
A
#
# COMPACT_ATOMS: atom_id res chain seq x y z
N MET A 1 -15.90 27.88 -64.82
CA MET A 1 -16.53 27.94 -63.49
C MET A 1 -16.57 26.52 -62.90
N ALA A 2 -15.39 25.93 -62.61
CA ALA A 2 -15.29 24.53 -62.11
C ALA A 2 -14.16 24.31 -61.08
N MET A 3 -13.78 25.37 -60.32
CA MET A 3 -12.68 25.27 -59.35
C MET A 3 -13.14 25.41 -57.86
N GLU A 4 -14.42 25.65 -57.57
CA GLU A 4 -14.90 25.80 -56.20
C GLU A 4 -15.16 24.48 -55.47
N GLY A 5 -15.49 23.39 -56.18
CA GLY A 5 -15.85 22.13 -55.50
C GLY A 5 -14.70 21.38 -54.85
N LYS A 6 -13.47 21.53 -55.35
CA LYS A 6 -12.30 20.77 -54.84
C LYS A 6 -11.81 21.23 -53.46
N ASN A 7 -11.97 22.50 -53.15
CA ASN A 7 -11.51 23.07 -51.85
C ASN A 7 -12.40 22.68 -50.67
N TRP A 8 -13.70 22.57 -50.91
CA TRP A 8 -14.65 22.13 -49.85
C TRP A 8 -14.44 20.68 -49.44
N THR A 9 -14.12 19.78 -50.36
CA THR A 9 -13.84 18.39 -50.07
C THR A 9 -12.60 18.25 -49.15
N LEU A 10 -11.53 18.99 -49.44
CA LEU A 10 -10.31 19.00 -48.63
C LEU A 10 -10.57 19.57 -47.22
N ILE A 11 -11.37 20.62 -47.14
CA ILE A 11 -11.75 21.23 -45.86
C ILE A 11 -12.57 20.22 -45.00
N ILE A 12 -13.53 19.54 -45.63
CA ILE A 12 -14.33 18.52 -44.92
C ILE A 12 -13.46 17.36 -44.44
N ILE A 13 -12.56 16.85 -45.27
CA ILE A 13 -11.62 15.79 -44.88
C ILE A 13 -10.74 16.23 -43.70
N PHE A 14 -10.25 17.45 -43.72
CA PHE A 14 -9.43 18.03 -42.64
C PHE A 14 -10.23 18.15 -41.34
N ILE A 15 -11.45 18.69 -41.40
CA ILE A 15 -12.32 18.84 -40.23
C ILE A 15 -12.68 17.47 -39.64
N CYS A 16 -13.03 16.49 -40.50
CA CYS A 16 -13.31 15.12 -40.03
C CYS A 16 -12.08 14.49 -39.39
N GLY A 17 -10.89 14.67 -39.94
CA GLY A 17 -9.63 14.18 -39.37
C GLY A 17 -9.35 14.79 -37.98
N VAL A 18 -9.57 16.09 -37.80
CA VAL A 18 -9.42 16.77 -36.51
C VAL A 18 -10.43 16.26 -35.49
N LEU A 19 -11.70 16.09 -35.87
CA LEU A 19 -12.74 15.57 -34.95
C LEU A 19 -12.47 14.14 -34.52
N VAL A 20 -12.02 13.27 -35.46
CA VAL A 20 -11.62 11.89 -35.12
C VAL A 20 -10.40 11.90 -34.20
N GLY A 21 -9.39 12.73 -34.48
CA GLY A 21 -8.22 12.90 -33.63
C GLY A 21 -8.56 13.34 -32.21
N LEU A 22 -9.44 14.33 -32.06
CA LEU A 22 -9.94 14.79 -30.76
C LEU A 22 -10.73 13.69 -30.04
N GLY A 23 -11.55 12.92 -30.77
CA GLY A 23 -12.29 11.81 -30.20
C GLY A 23 -11.37 10.70 -29.68
N ILE A 24 -10.35 10.33 -30.46
CA ILE A 24 -9.34 9.34 -30.02
C ILE A 24 -8.55 9.86 -28.81
N TYR A 25 -8.14 11.13 -28.82
CA TYR A 25 -7.42 11.76 -27.72
C TYR A 25 -8.25 11.78 -26.42
N SER A 26 -9.54 12.15 -26.53
CA SER A 26 -10.47 12.12 -25.38
C SER A 26 -10.68 10.70 -24.86
N LEU A 27 -10.77 9.71 -25.76
CA LEU A 27 -10.88 8.32 -25.39
C LEU A 27 -9.61 7.83 -24.69
N LEU A 28 -8.42 8.19 -25.20
CA LEU A 28 -7.15 7.84 -24.57
C LEU A 28 -7.00 8.49 -23.19
N ILE A 29 -7.42 9.75 -23.00
CA ILE A 29 -7.44 10.39 -21.67
C ILE A 29 -8.42 9.69 -20.74
N PHE A 30 -9.61 9.30 -21.23
CA PHE A 30 -10.60 8.57 -20.45
C PHE A 30 -10.10 7.16 -20.05
N LEU A 31 -9.37 6.49 -20.93
CA LEU A 31 -8.76 5.20 -20.65
C LEU A 31 -7.50 5.32 -19.77
N TYR A 32 -6.85 6.48 -19.78
CA TYR A 32 -5.74 6.79 -18.88
C TYR A 32 -6.28 7.37 -17.58
N GLN A 33 -7.04 6.55 -16.86
CA GLN A 33 -7.41 6.92 -15.49
C GLN A 33 -6.12 7.00 -14.67
N TYR A 34 -5.89 8.17 -14.06
CA TYR A 34 -4.88 8.25 -13.00
C TYR A 34 -5.27 7.21 -11.95
N PRO A 35 -4.33 6.36 -11.51
CA PRO A 35 -4.65 5.36 -10.51
C PRO A 35 -5.18 6.06 -9.26
N ASP A 36 -6.42 5.74 -8.89
CA ASP A 36 -7.04 6.28 -7.69
C ASP A 36 -6.33 5.73 -6.45
N GLN A 37 -5.94 6.65 -5.57
CA GLN A 37 -5.45 6.29 -4.26
C GLN A 37 -6.62 5.79 -3.41
N GLN A 38 -6.59 4.52 -3.00
CA GLN A 38 -7.59 3.93 -2.13
C GLN A 38 -7.06 3.84 -0.69
N ILE A 39 -7.84 4.38 0.25
CA ILE A 39 -7.53 4.26 1.68
C ILE A 39 -8.12 2.95 2.20
N ILE A 40 -7.30 2.17 2.92
CA ILE A 40 -7.67 0.93 3.56
C ILE A 40 -7.76 1.18 5.07
N PHE A 41 -8.87 0.75 5.67
CA PHE A 41 -9.12 0.91 7.10
C PHE A 41 -9.88 -0.30 7.64
N THR A 42 -9.41 -0.84 8.76
CA THR A 42 -10.10 -1.90 9.51
C THR A 42 -10.20 -1.54 10.99
N SER A 43 -11.30 -1.94 11.63
CA SER A 43 -11.45 -1.82 13.08
C SER A 43 -10.70 -2.91 13.86
N ASN A 44 -10.19 -3.95 13.18
CA ASN A 44 -9.45 -5.06 13.75
C ASN A 44 -7.96 -4.74 13.97
N ALA A 45 -7.50 -3.55 13.54
CA ALA A 45 -6.20 -2.98 13.87
C ALA A 45 -6.37 -1.64 14.60
N PRO A 46 -5.36 -1.16 15.34
CA PRO A 46 -5.44 0.11 16.05
C PRO A 46 -5.76 1.27 15.11
N LYS A 47 -6.63 2.18 15.55
CA LYS A 47 -6.87 3.42 14.82
C LYS A 47 -5.59 4.25 14.72
N PRO A 48 -5.39 4.99 13.62
CA PRO A 48 -4.29 5.94 13.52
C PRO A 48 -4.25 6.89 14.70
N ILE A 49 -3.08 7.11 15.26
CA ILE A 49 -2.85 8.02 16.40
C ILE A 49 -2.38 9.41 15.97
N GLY A 50 -2.43 9.69 14.66
CA GLY A 50 -2.03 10.94 14.04
C GLY A 50 -2.67 11.11 12.66
N PRO A 51 -2.26 12.12 11.88
CA PRO A 51 -2.81 12.41 10.54
C PRO A 51 -2.22 11.48 9.47
N TYR A 52 -2.55 10.20 9.49
CA TYR A 52 -2.14 9.18 8.52
C TYR A 52 -3.21 8.10 8.38
N SER A 53 -3.16 7.31 7.30
CA SER A 53 -4.03 6.16 7.07
C SER A 53 -3.36 4.87 7.55
N GLN A 54 -4.13 3.85 7.93
CA GLN A 54 -3.59 2.53 8.27
C GLN A 54 -2.86 1.93 7.08
N ALA A 55 -3.44 2.02 5.89
CA ALA A 55 -2.79 1.69 4.64
C ALA A 55 -3.37 2.48 3.48
N VAL A 56 -2.60 2.55 2.40
CA VAL A 56 -2.97 3.19 1.15
C VAL A 56 -2.63 2.24 0.01
N GLN A 57 -3.60 1.94 -0.84
CA GLN A 57 -3.35 1.29 -2.12
C GLN A 57 -3.11 2.36 -3.19
N TYR A 58 -2.09 2.16 -3.99
CA TYR A 58 -1.78 2.93 -5.17
C TYR A 58 -1.30 1.97 -6.26
N GLU A 59 -2.03 1.91 -7.36
CA GLU A 59 -1.81 0.89 -8.41
C GLU A 59 -1.79 -0.53 -7.81
N ASP A 60 -0.78 -1.31 -8.13
CA ASP A 60 -0.57 -2.69 -7.69
C ASP A 60 0.11 -2.79 -6.32
N PHE A 61 0.29 -1.68 -5.60
CA PHE A 61 0.97 -1.69 -4.32
C PHE A 61 0.09 -1.20 -3.19
N VAL A 62 0.20 -1.87 -2.05
CA VAL A 62 -0.37 -1.43 -0.79
C VAL A 62 0.77 -1.06 0.15
N PHE A 63 0.72 0.18 0.64
CA PHE A 63 1.65 0.73 1.61
C PHE A 63 0.99 0.71 2.98
N ILE A 64 1.45 -0.15 3.88
CA ILE A 64 0.91 -0.26 5.24
C ILE A 64 1.79 0.54 6.17
N SER A 65 1.18 1.51 6.83
CA SER A 65 1.84 2.38 7.82
C SER A 65 2.37 1.58 9.01
N GLY A 66 3.38 2.11 9.69
CA GLY A 66 3.97 1.52 10.88
C GLY A 66 2.91 1.13 11.91
N GLN A 67 2.93 -0.14 12.30
CA GLN A 67 2.11 -0.69 13.36
C GLN A 67 2.97 -0.91 14.58
N ILE A 68 2.49 -0.46 15.74
CA ILE A 68 3.06 -0.79 17.07
C ILE A 68 2.18 -1.82 17.77
N GLY A 69 2.68 -2.44 18.82
CA GLY A 69 2.00 -3.52 19.55
C GLY A 69 0.81 -3.08 20.39
N LEU A 70 0.00 -2.12 19.93
CA LEU A 70 -1.25 -1.75 20.55
C LEU A 70 -2.32 -2.81 20.31
N ASN A 71 -3.00 -3.23 21.36
CA ASN A 71 -4.19 -4.04 21.23
C ASN A 71 -5.35 -3.16 20.73
N PRO A 72 -6.02 -3.50 19.60
CA PRO A 72 -7.04 -2.64 18.99
C PRO A 72 -8.29 -2.45 19.86
N THR A 73 -8.57 -3.41 20.76
CA THR A 73 -9.75 -3.36 21.63
C THR A 73 -9.50 -2.55 22.89
N THR A 74 -8.32 -2.73 23.54
CA THR A 74 -8.02 -2.10 24.83
C THR A 74 -7.19 -0.83 24.71
N GLY A 75 -6.49 -0.63 23.59
CA GLY A 75 -5.54 0.46 23.38
C GLY A 75 -4.25 0.33 24.18
N ASN A 76 -3.99 -0.80 24.81
CA ASN A 76 -2.82 -1.02 25.64
C ASN A 76 -1.66 -1.63 24.86
N LEU A 77 -0.43 -1.24 25.23
CA LEU A 77 0.81 -1.90 24.81
C LEU A 77 1.15 -3.02 25.79
N SER A 78 1.57 -4.17 25.26
CA SER A 78 2.19 -5.23 26.06
C SER A 78 3.56 -4.79 26.60
N LYS A 79 4.07 -5.50 27.60
CA LYS A 79 5.29 -5.08 28.33
C LYS A 79 6.59 -5.48 27.63
N THR A 80 6.60 -6.63 26.97
CA THR A 80 7.80 -7.19 26.35
C THR A 80 7.83 -6.94 24.84
N ALA A 81 9.02 -6.95 24.24
CA ALA A 81 9.18 -6.81 22.81
C ALA A 81 8.55 -8.00 22.06
N GLU A 82 8.61 -9.21 22.65
CA GLU A 82 7.98 -10.43 22.12
C GLU A 82 6.48 -10.27 21.97
N GLU A 83 5.80 -9.91 23.05
CA GLU A 83 4.35 -9.72 23.07
C GLU A 83 3.92 -8.59 22.13
N GLN A 84 4.68 -7.49 22.10
CA GLN A 84 4.44 -6.39 21.17
C GLN A 84 4.61 -6.85 19.72
N THR A 85 5.64 -7.65 19.41
CA THR A 85 5.85 -8.17 18.06
C THR A 85 4.69 -9.06 17.60
N ILE A 86 4.20 -9.95 18.46
CA ILE A 86 3.02 -10.74 18.14
C ILE A 86 1.84 -9.83 17.80
N GLN A 87 1.57 -8.83 18.66
CA GLN A 87 0.44 -7.92 18.44
C GLN A 87 0.62 -7.07 17.17
N VAL A 88 1.85 -6.60 16.88
CA VAL A 88 2.15 -5.88 15.63
C VAL A 88 1.82 -6.75 14.41
N MET A 89 2.27 -8.01 14.41
CA MET A 89 2.03 -8.91 13.28
C MET A 89 0.54 -9.24 13.12
N GLU A 90 -0.22 -9.35 14.22
CA GLU A 90 -1.68 -9.51 14.13
C GLU A 90 -2.39 -8.25 13.64
N ASN A 91 -1.94 -7.05 14.05
CA ASN A 91 -2.45 -5.79 13.51
C ASN A 91 -2.20 -5.67 12.00
N LEU A 92 -0.98 -6.02 11.56
CA LEU A 92 -0.62 -6.05 10.12
C LEU A 92 -1.45 -7.09 9.36
N ARG A 93 -1.68 -8.26 9.93
CA ARG A 93 -2.57 -9.28 9.34
C ARG A 93 -3.98 -8.74 9.13
N ALA A 94 -4.53 -8.03 10.11
CA ALA A 94 -5.86 -7.46 9.99
C ALA A 94 -5.95 -6.42 8.86
N VAL A 95 -4.92 -5.59 8.67
CA VAL A 95 -4.85 -4.62 7.56
C VAL A 95 -4.68 -5.32 6.22
N LEU A 96 -3.84 -6.36 6.14
CA LEU A 96 -3.67 -7.19 4.93
C LEU A 96 -5.00 -7.83 4.52
N GLN A 97 -5.71 -8.45 5.46
CA GLN A 97 -7.00 -9.09 5.20
C GLN A 97 -8.06 -8.10 4.73
N GLU A 98 -8.08 -6.87 5.25
CA GLU A 98 -8.98 -5.81 4.78
C GLU A 98 -8.68 -5.42 3.33
N ALA A 99 -7.40 -5.51 2.92
CA ALA A 99 -6.97 -5.32 1.54
C ALA A 99 -7.21 -6.55 0.64
N GLY A 100 -7.70 -7.66 1.17
CA GLY A 100 -7.83 -8.93 0.45
C GLY A 100 -6.50 -9.65 0.19
N LEU A 101 -5.48 -9.36 1.00
CA LEU A 101 -4.08 -9.82 0.86
C LEU A 101 -3.64 -10.62 2.09
N ASP A 102 -2.49 -11.26 1.99
CA ASP A 102 -1.84 -11.96 3.10
C ASP A 102 -0.31 -11.74 3.12
N PHE A 103 0.39 -12.43 4.05
CA PHE A 103 1.84 -12.29 4.20
C PHE A 103 2.64 -12.79 2.98
N SER A 104 2.08 -13.62 2.11
CA SER A 104 2.75 -14.07 0.89
C SER A 104 2.85 -12.99 -0.17
N ASP A 105 2.01 -11.94 -0.08
CA ASP A 105 2.00 -10.81 -0.99
C ASP A 105 3.01 -9.72 -0.60
N VAL A 106 3.62 -9.84 0.60
CA VAL A 106 4.53 -8.82 1.14
C VAL A 106 5.87 -8.87 0.41
N VAL A 107 6.28 -7.72 -0.14
CA VAL A 107 7.54 -7.60 -0.90
C VAL A 107 8.65 -6.91 -0.10
N GLN A 108 8.29 -6.03 0.84
CA GLN A 108 9.26 -5.34 1.68
C GLN A 108 8.73 -5.09 3.08
N ILE A 109 9.62 -5.17 4.07
CA ILE A 109 9.34 -4.87 5.49
C ILE A 109 10.46 -3.99 6.05
N ARG A 110 10.08 -3.03 6.89
CA ARG A 110 11.01 -2.35 7.79
C ARG A 110 10.58 -2.58 9.23
N ILE A 111 11.55 -2.96 10.05
CA ILE A 111 11.39 -3.19 11.48
C ILE A 111 12.19 -2.14 12.22
N TYR A 112 11.55 -1.39 13.09
CA TYR A 112 12.17 -0.41 13.97
C TYR A 112 12.16 -0.96 15.40
N LEU A 113 13.32 -0.96 16.05
CA LEU A 113 13.51 -1.43 17.42
C LEU A 113 14.13 -0.32 18.28
N THR A 114 13.75 -0.26 19.53
CA THR A 114 14.37 0.67 20.50
C THR A 114 15.58 0.05 21.20
N ASN A 115 15.76 -1.27 21.12
CA ASN A 115 16.88 -1.98 21.74
C ASN A 115 17.33 -3.15 20.86
N MET A 116 18.63 -3.19 20.52
CA MET A 116 19.22 -4.29 19.73
C MET A 116 19.16 -5.64 20.47
N ALA A 117 19.11 -5.66 21.79
CA ALA A 117 18.95 -6.90 22.57
C ALA A 117 17.66 -7.66 22.23
N ASP A 118 16.62 -6.97 21.76
CA ASP A 118 15.34 -7.57 21.39
C ASP A 118 15.36 -8.21 19.99
N TRP A 119 16.43 -8.03 19.21
CA TRP A 119 16.51 -8.45 17.81
C TRP A 119 16.24 -9.94 17.61
N ASN A 120 16.84 -10.81 18.45
CA ASN A 120 16.68 -12.26 18.30
C ASN A 120 15.24 -12.72 18.56
N SER A 121 14.61 -12.20 19.60
CA SER A 121 13.23 -12.55 19.96
C SER A 121 12.23 -12.05 18.91
N VAL A 122 12.39 -10.80 18.48
CA VAL A 122 11.59 -10.20 17.41
C VAL A 122 11.74 -10.98 16.11
N ASN A 123 12.97 -11.31 15.71
CA ASN A 123 13.27 -12.08 14.51
C ASN A 123 12.66 -13.49 14.53
N GLY A 124 12.74 -14.17 15.70
CA GLY A 124 12.16 -15.50 15.86
C GLY A 124 10.62 -15.52 15.78
N ILE A 125 9.95 -14.45 16.24
CA ILE A 125 8.49 -14.30 16.11
C ILE A 125 8.11 -13.94 14.68
N TYR A 126 8.75 -12.91 14.11
CA TYR A 126 8.56 -12.48 12.75
C TYR A 126 8.64 -13.63 11.74
N GLY A 127 9.67 -14.47 11.86
CA GLY A 127 9.89 -15.58 10.93
C GLY A 127 8.76 -16.62 10.89
N LYS A 128 7.91 -16.71 11.93
CA LYS A 128 6.77 -17.64 11.95
C LYS A 128 5.60 -17.23 11.04
N TYR A 129 5.58 -15.98 10.58
CA TYR A 129 4.54 -15.46 9.72
C TYR A 129 4.80 -15.69 8.23
N PHE A 130 6.03 -16.11 7.88
CA PHE A 130 6.44 -16.45 6.52
C PHE A 130 6.82 -17.93 6.45
N LYS A 131 6.39 -18.61 5.38
CA LYS A 131 6.60 -20.06 5.25
C LYS A 131 7.92 -20.39 4.54
N ASP A 132 7.98 -20.13 3.25
CA ASP A 132 9.08 -20.58 2.40
C ASP A 132 9.93 -19.44 1.87
N GLU A 133 9.34 -18.27 1.64
CA GLU A 133 9.99 -17.09 1.09
C GLU A 133 9.84 -15.90 2.04
N TYR A 134 10.94 -15.14 2.19
CA TYR A 134 10.96 -13.94 3.02
C TYR A 134 10.99 -12.69 2.14
N PRO A 135 10.23 -11.63 2.50
CA PRO A 135 10.34 -10.34 1.82
C PRO A 135 11.70 -9.69 2.06
N ALA A 136 12.05 -8.72 1.21
CA ALA A 136 13.20 -7.85 1.48
C ALA A 136 12.98 -7.14 2.82
N ARG A 137 14.04 -7.07 3.68
CA ARG A 137 13.90 -6.51 5.02
C ARG A 137 15.07 -5.61 5.40
N ALA A 138 14.75 -4.53 6.14
CA ALA A 138 15.70 -3.77 6.94
C ALA A 138 15.26 -3.78 8.40
N THR A 139 16.21 -3.87 9.33
CA THR A 139 15.97 -3.66 10.76
C THR A 139 16.83 -2.48 11.23
N ILE A 140 16.21 -1.52 11.89
CA ILE A 140 16.81 -0.23 12.24
C ILE A 140 16.62 0.00 13.73
N ILE A 141 17.70 0.39 14.42
CA ILE A 141 17.59 0.83 15.82
C ILE A 141 17.28 2.33 15.84
N VAL A 142 16.26 2.70 16.60
CA VAL A 142 15.78 4.08 16.73
C VAL A 142 15.84 4.55 18.19
N ALA A 143 15.89 5.85 18.39
CA ALA A 143 15.97 6.46 19.72
C ALA A 143 14.68 6.27 20.54
N GLY A 144 13.53 6.09 19.88
CA GLY A 144 12.23 5.88 20.51
C GLY A 144 11.14 5.67 19.47
N LEU A 145 10.02 5.09 19.92
CA LEU A 145 8.82 4.83 19.13
C LEU A 145 7.59 5.43 19.79
N PRO A 146 6.51 5.70 19.04
CA PRO A 146 5.28 6.25 19.58
C PRO A 146 4.76 5.44 20.79
N LYS A 147 4.21 6.14 21.77
CA LYS A 147 3.67 5.56 23.02
C LYS A 147 4.65 4.69 23.82
N GLY A 148 5.97 4.83 23.59
CA GLY A 148 6.98 4.02 24.25
C GLY A 148 7.02 2.57 23.77
N ALA A 149 6.56 2.30 22.55
CA ALA A 149 6.67 0.99 21.95
C ALA A 149 8.13 0.54 21.81
N LYS A 150 8.36 -0.76 21.83
CA LYS A 150 9.67 -1.40 21.66
C LYS A 150 9.94 -1.81 20.23
N VAL A 151 8.87 -2.06 19.47
CA VAL A 151 8.90 -2.49 18.08
C VAL A 151 7.81 -1.78 17.29
N GLU A 152 8.15 -1.41 16.06
CA GLU A 152 7.24 -0.92 15.02
C GLU A 152 7.61 -1.60 13.70
N ILE A 153 6.60 -1.96 12.91
CA ILE A 153 6.81 -2.63 11.62
C ILE A 153 5.90 -1.99 10.57
N GLU A 154 6.48 -1.63 9.43
CA GLU A 154 5.77 -1.21 8.22
C GLU A 154 5.98 -2.19 7.08
N MET A 155 5.07 -2.21 6.12
CA MET A 155 5.12 -3.15 4.99
C MET A 155 4.77 -2.48 3.67
N MET A 156 5.41 -2.94 2.60
CA MET A 156 4.97 -2.75 1.23
C MET A 156 4.56 -4.09 0.64
N VAL A 157 3.39 -4.14 0.03
CA VAL A 157 2.71 -5.36 -0.40
C VAL A 157 2.34 -5.21 -1.87
N LYS A 158 2.47 -6.28 -2.65
CA LYS A 158 2.04 -6.30 -4.05
C LYS A 158 0.65 -6.92 -4.15
N ASN A 159 -0.31 -6.15 -4.65
CA ASN A 159 -1.65 -6.65 -4.99
C ASN A 159 -1.65 -7.21 -6.42
N SER A 160 -1.40 -8.50 -6.57
CA SER A 160 -1.39 -9.15 -7.89
C SER A 160 -2.79 -9.37 -8.48
N ALA A 161 -3.86 -9.23 -7.68
CA ALA A 161 -5.24 -9.37 -8.14
C ALA A 161 -5.73 -8.17 -8.98
N GLY A 162 -5.09 -7.00 -8.87
CA GLY A 162 -5.38 -5.82 -9.69
C GLY A 162 -5.00 -5.94 -11.17
N LEU A 163 -4.25 -6.97 -11.57
CA LEU A 163 -3.77 -7.16 -12.94
C LEU A 163 -4.77 -7.91 -13.85
N THR A 164 -5.97 -8.27 -13.36
CA THR A 164 -6.99 -9.03 -14.11
C THR A 164 -8.22 -8.20 -14.47
N GLY A 165 -8.05 -6.90 -14.69
CA GLY A 165 -9.09 -6.00 -15.16
C GLY A 165 -8.85 -5.51 -16.58
#